data_3c2ff1617e8d933d22d5733a1d1c76e5
#
_entry.id   3c2ff1617e8d933d22d5733a1d1c76e5
#
_cell.length_a   1.000
_cell.length_b   1.000
_cell.length_c   1.000
_cell.angle_alpha   90.00
_cell.angle_beta   90.00
_cell.angle_gamma   90.00
#
_symmetry.space_group_name_H-M   'P 1'
#
loop_
_entity.id
_entity.type
_entity.pdbx_description
1 polymer ?
#
loop_
_entity_poly.entity_id
_entity_poly.type
_entity_poly.pdbx_seq_one_letter_code
_entity_poly.pdbx_strand_id
1 'polypeptide(L)'
;MLRDIAQDSQHARWGEFVVRYRPMMEAFMRERFPSVEADDVIQETLAALCRVLPNYRYAPDEKGHFHNYLTGILRNKALRVLRKEERQREIAGRAVSMKPPSADDLEFCREAIFEIALRQFMADESVADRTKRIFERTAINGESPEAVASSFKMTRHAVDQAKSRAMARLREMVKHLEDAAKL
;
A
#
# COMPACT_ATOMS: atom_id res chain seq x y z
N MET A 1 -3.53 -18.78 -2.65
CA MET A 1 -4.69 -17.96 -2.24
C MET A 1 -4.60 -16.53 -2.78
N LEU A 2 -3.72 -15.64 -2.31
CA LEU A 2 -3.69 -14.24 -2.82
C LEU A 2 -3.36 -14.14 -4.32
N ARG A 3 -2.49 -15.02 -4.86
CA ARG A 3 -2.20 -15.09 -6.30
C ARG A 3 -3.43 -15.48 -7.13
N ASP A 4 -4.21 -16.43 -6.65
CA ASP A 4 -5.35 -16.95 -7.37
C ASP A 4 -6.50 -15.93 -7.38
N ILE A 5 -6.69 -15.21 -6.26
CA ILE A 5 -7.64 -14.11 -6.13
C ILE A 5 -7.23 -12.91 -7.01
N ALA A 6 -5.91 -12.68 -7.18
CA ALA A 6 -5.40 -11.63 -8.03
C ALA A 6 -5.69 -11.86 -9.53
N GLN A 7 -5.88 -13.11 -9.94
CA GLN A 7 -6.20 -13.47 -11.34
C GLN A 7 -7.69 -13.43 -11.66
N ASP A 8 -8.53 -13.67 -10.67
CA ASP A 8 -9.99 -13.66 -10.81
C ASP A 8 -10.65 -13.22 -9.49
N SER A 9 -11.30 -12.05 -9.51
CA SER A 9 -12.02 -11.53 -8.35
C SER A 9 -13.28 -12.35 -7.97
N GLN A 10 -13.74 -13.24 -8.86
CA GLN A 10 -14.82 -14.19 -8.61
C GLN A 10 -14.32 -15.58 -8.22
N HIS A 11 -13.02 -15.74 -8.03
CA HIS A 11 -12.42 -17.02 -7.69
C HIS A 11 -13.00 -17.56 -6.37
N ALA A 12 -13.25 -18.90 -6.33
CA ALA A 12 -13.81 -19.58 -5.14
C ALA A 12 -13.04 -19.28 -3.83
N ARG A 13 -11.74 -18.99 -3.94
CA ARG A 13 -10.88 -18.63 -2.80
C ARG A 13 -11.09 -17.23 -2.24
N TRP A 14 -11.91 -16.38 -2.90
CA TRP A 14 -12.29 -15.09 -2.31
C TRP A 14 -13.08 -15.28 -1.02
N GLY A 15 -13.97 -16.25 -0.99
CA GLY A 15 -14.69 -16.65 0.24
C GLY A 15 -13.74 -17.07 1.36
N GLU A 16 -12.73 -17.89 1.05
CA GLU A 16 -11.69 -18.29 2.02
C GLU A 16 -10.90 -17.09 2.54
N PHE A 17 -10.59 -16.15 1.65
CA PHE A 17 -9.90 -14.90 2.03
C PHE A 17 -10.74 -14.08 3.00
N VAL A 18 -12.01 -13.86 2.69
CA VAL A 18 -12.93 -13.11 3.56
C VAL A 18 -13.05 -13.77 4.92
N VAL A 19 -13.31 -15.08 4.96
CA VAL A 19 -13.41 -15.84 6.21
C VAL A 19 -12.14 -15.73 7.06
N ARG A 20 -10.97 -15.73 6.42
CA ARG A 20 -9.69 -15.67 7.12
C ARG A 20 -9.36 -14.26 7.66
N TYR A 21 -9.66 -13.21 6.91
CA TYR A 21 -9.23 -11.85 7.25
C TYR A 21 -10.30 -11.01 7.93
N ARG A 22 -11.58 -11.32 7.77
CA ARG A 22 -12.70 -10.59 8.38
C ARG A 22 -12.58 -10.48 9.90
N PRO A 23 -12.28 -11.55 10.67
CA PRO A 23 -12.16 -11.44 12.13
C PRO A 23 -11.08 -10.45 12.58
N MET A 24 -9.96 -10.40 11.85
CA MET A 24 -8.90 -9.43 12.11
C MET A 24 -9.34 -8.00 11.77
N MET A 25 -10.04 -7.81 10.64
CA MET A 25 -10.57 -6.50 10.26
C MET A 25 -11.57 -5.98 11.29
N GLU A 26 -12.47 -6.83 11.78
CA GLU A 26 -13.45 -6.50 12.83
C GLU A 26 -12.77 -6.16 14.15
N ALA A 27 -11.75 -6.94 14.55
CA ALA A 27 -10.97 -6.67 15.75
C ALA A 27 -10.25 -5.31 15.66
N PHE A 28 -9.63 -5.01 14.52
CA PHE A 28 -8.97 -3.74 14.27
C PHE A 28 -9.96 -2.56 14.33
N MET A 29 -11.13 -2.68 13.70
CA MET A 29 -12.15 -1.64 13.71
C MET A 29 -12.68 -1.40 15.13
N ARG A 30 -13.03 -2.45 15.86
CA ARG A 30 -13.52 -2.37 17.24
C ARG A 30 -12.51 -1.71 18.18
N GLU A 31 -11.22 -2.01 18.02
CA GLU A 31 -10.17 -1.46 18.88
C GLU A 31 -9.85 0.00 18.54
N ARG A 32 -9.72 0.31 17.25
CA ARG A 32 -9.21 1.61 16.80
C ARG A 32 -10.28 2.61 16.41
N PHE A 33 -11.46 2.14 16.02
CA PHE A 33 -12.55 2.95 15.49
C PHE A 33 -13.91 2.52 16.04
N PRO A 34 -14.09 2.46 17.37
CA PRO A 34 -15.30 1.91 17.99
C PRO A 34 -16.60 2.67 17.67
N SER A 35 -16.50 3.93 17.21
CA SER A 35 -17.64 4.76 16.81
C SER A 35 -18.02 4.64 15.33
N VAL A 36 -17.28 3.86 14.55
CA VAL A 36 -17.51 3.69 13.10
C VAL A 36 -18.15 2.32 12.86
N GLU A 37 -19.19 2.30 12.01
CA GLU A 37 -19.79 1.04 11.58
C GLU A 37 -18.78 0.18 10.82
N ALA A 38 -18.39 -0.93 11.44
CA ALA A 38 -17.29 -1.75 10.97
C ALA A 38 -17.62 -2.45 9.64
N ASP A 39 -18.86 -2.93 9.47
CA ASP A 39 -19.26 -3.71 8.30
C ASP A 39 -19.15 -2.91 7.01
N ASP A 40 -19.59 -1.65 7.01
CA ASP A 40 -19.50 -0.78 5.83
C ASP A 40 -18.04 -0.53 5.44
N VAL A 41 -17.17 -0.25 6.41
CA VAL A 41 -15.74 -0.03 6.17
C VAL A 41 -15.06 -1.30 5.65
N ILE A 42 -15.41 -2.45 6.20
CA ILE A 42 -14.88 -3.75 5.78
C ILE A 42 -15.32 -4.05 4.34
N GLN A 43 -16.60 -3.86 4.01
CA GLN A 43 -17.10 -4.07 2.64
C GLN A 43 -16.42 -3.16 1.63
N GLU A 44 -16.29 -1.86 1.94
CA GLU A 44 -15.55 -0.93 1.07
C GLU A 44 -14.07 -1.31 0.92
N THR A 45 -13.46 -1.85 1.98
CA THR A 45 -12.07 -2.35 1.94
C THR A 45 -11.95 -3.57 1.04
N LEU A 46 -12.85 -4.52 1.17
CA LEU A 46 -12.90 -5.72 0.31
C LEU A 46 -13.12 -5.34 -1.15
N ALA A 47 -14.02 -4.40 -1.44
CA ALA A 47 -14.25 -3.88 -2.79
C ALA A 47 -13.00 -3.17 -3.37
N ALA A 48 -12.25 -2.44 -2.56
CA ALA A 48 -10.98 -1.85 -2.97
C ALA A 48 -9.93 -2.92 -3.28
N LEU A 49 -9.83 -3.96 -2.46
CA LEU A 49 -8.92 -5.08 -2.67
C LEU A 49 -9.22 -5.84 -3.96
N CYS A 50 -10.48 -6.05 -4.33
CA CYS A 50 -10.85 -6.67 -5.60
C CYS A 50 -10.26 -5.93 -6.81
N ARG A 51 -10.11 -4.61 -6.72
CA ARG A 51 -9.52 -3.79 -7.79
C ARG A 51 -8.00 -3.79 -7.82
N VAL A 52 -7.37 -3.93 -6.65
CA VAL A 52 -5.91 -3.84 -6.49
C VAL A 52 -5.23 -5.21 -6.65
N LEU A 53 -5.85 -6.27 -6.11
CA LEU A 53 -5.27 -7.61 -6.09
C LEU A 53 -4.92 -8.17 -7.48
N PRO A 54 -5.64 -7.90 -8.59
CA PRO A 54 -5.24 -8.36 -9.92
C PRO A 54 -3.83 -7.88 -10.32
N ASN A 55 -3.39 -6.74 -9.82
CA ASN A 55 -2.06 -6.19 -10.06
C ASN A 55 -1.08 -6.44 -8.90
N TYR A 56 -1.51 -7.16 -7.86
CA TYR A 56 -0.74 -7.42 -6.67
C TYR A 56 0.09 -8.69 -6.82
N ARG A 57 1.43 -8.54 -6.93
CA ARG A 57 2.36 -9.68 -6.93
C ARG A 57 2.76 -10.03 -5.49
N TYR A 58 2.20 -11.12 -4.99
CA TYR A 58 2.48 -11.63 -3.66
C TYR A 58 3.84 -12.35 -3.60
N ALA A 59 4.73 -11.90 -2.70
CA ALA A 59 5.95 -12.63 -2.33
C ALA A 59 5.67 -13.41 -1.03
N PRO A 60 5.84 -14.75 -1.02
CA PRO A 60 5.39 -15.60 0.09
C PRO A 60 6.21 -15.48 1.38
N ASP A 61 7.41 -14.92 1.33
CA ASP A 61 8.39 -15.04 2.42
C ASP A 61 8.26 -14.01 3.54
N GLU A 62 7.33 -13.06 3.44
CA GLU A 62 7.18 -11.98 4.41
C GLU A 62 5.76 -11.91 4.97
N LYS A 63 5.57 -12.67 6.06
CA LYS A 63 4.36 -12.60 6.88
C LYS A 63 4.31 -11.22 7.55
N GLY A 64 3.32 -10.40 7.24
CA GLY A 64 3.10 -9.12 7.90
C GLY A 64 2.80 -7.96 6.94
N HIS A 65 3.46 -7.87 5.81
CA HIS A 65 3.31 -6.74 4.89
C HIS A 65 1.90 -6.60 4.29
N PHE A 66 1.28 -7.71 3.88
CA PHE A 66 -0.11 -7.68 3.41
C PHE A 66 -1.07 -7.28 4.54
N HIS A 67 -0.81 -7.72 5.75
CA HIS A 67 -1.58 -7.36 6.94
C HIS A 67 -1.53 -5.84 7.20
N ASN A 68 -0.33 -5.27 7.16
CA ASN A 68 -0.12 -3.83 7.32
C ASN A 68 -0.81 -3.03 6.20
N TYR A 69 -0.74 -3.50 4.97
CA TYR A 69 -1.45 -2.90 3.84
C TYR A 69 -2.97 -2.94 4.04
N LEU A 70 -3.51 -4.08 4.45
CA LEU A 70 -4.93 -4.26 4.72
C LEU A 70 -5.44 -3.34 5.84
N THR A 71 -4.71 -3.28 6.95
CA THR A 71 -5.04 -2.37 8.06
C THR A 71 -4.89 -0.90 7.66
N GLY A 72 -3.94 -0.57 6.79
CA GLY A 72 -3.80 0.75 6.19
C GLY A 72 -5.04 1.17 5.38
N ILE A 73 -5.57 0.28 4.54
CA ILE A 73 -6.81 0.54 3.78
C ILE A 73 -7.99 0.73 4.74
N LEU A 74 -8.19 -0.19 5.69
CA LEU A 74 -9.26 -0.12 6.69
C LEU A 74 -9.27 1.22 7.40
N ARG A 75 -8.09 1.63 7.88
CA ARG A 75 -7.92 2.88 8.59
C ARG A 75 -8.26 4.09 7.74
N ASN A 76 -7.76 4.17 6.50
CA ASN A 76 -8.05 5.28 5.62
C ASN A 76 -9.56 5.40 5.34
N LYS A 77 -10.25 4.27 5.20
CA LYS A 77 -11.70 4.23 5.03
C LYS A 77 -12.43 4.68 6.29
N ALA A 78 -12.06 4.18 7.46
CA ALA A 78 -12.63 4.59 8.75
C ALA A 78 -12.46 6.09 9.00
N LEU A 79 -11.27 6.64 8.77
CA LEU A 79 -11.00 8.08 8.88
C LEU A 79 -11.84 8.93 7.92
N ARG A 80 -12.13 8.41 6.71
CA ARG A 80 -13.00 9.09 5.76
C ARG A 80 -14.43 9.18 6.28
N VAL A 81 -14.95 8.11 6.87
CA VAL A 81 -16.27 8.08 7.50
C VAL A 81 -16.32 9.11 8.63
N LEU A 82 -15.36 9.09 9.55
CA LEU A 82 -15.28 10.03 10.66
C LEU A 82 -15.26 11.49 10.20
N ARG A 83 -14.43 11.83 9.19
CA ARG A 83 -14.38 13.20 8.64
C ARG A 83 -15.70 13.62 7.99
N LYS A 84 -16.40 12.69 7.35
CA LYS A 84 -17.70 12.97 6.76
C LYS A 84 -18.75 13.26 7.84
N GLU A 85 -18.77 12.45 8.90
CA GLU A 85 -19.67 12.66 10.04
C GLU A 85 -19.36 13.97 10.80
N GLU A 86 -18.08 14.27 11.01
CA GLU A 86 -17.64 15.53 11.65
C GLU A 86 -18.13 16.74 10.85
N ARG A 87 -17.92 16.73 9.53
CA ARG A 87 -18.41 17.80 8.66
C ARG A 87 -19.95 17.93 8.69
N GLN A 88 -20.67 16.81 8.78
CA GLN A 88 -22.13 16.84 8.91
C GLN A 88 -22.55 17.40 10.27
N ARG A 89 -21.82 17.09 11.36
CA ARG A 89 -22.07 17.64 12.70
C ARG A 89 -21.74 19.11 12.79
N GLU A 90 -20.67 19.59 12.16
CA GLU A 90 -20.34 21.01 12.04
C GLU A 90 -21.45 21.79 11.31
N ILE A 91 -21.95 21.26 10.19
CA ILE A 91 -23.09 21.85 9.46
C ILE A 91 -24.36 21.88 10.34
N ALA A 92 -24.54 20.88 11.20
CA ALA A 92 -25.67 20.81 12.15
C ALA A 92 -25.47 21.63 13.44
N GLY A 93 -24.38 22.41 13.57
CA GLY A 93 -24.09 23.26 14.72
C GLY A 93 -23.69 22.52 16.00
N ARG A 94 -23.29 21.26 15.92
CA ARG A 94 -22.80 20.45 17.04
C ARG A 94 -21.28 20.26 16.93
N ALA A 95 -20.53 21.15 17.52
CA ALA A 95 -19.07 21.00 17.64
C ALA A 95 -18.72 19.85 18.63
N VAL A 96 -18.20 18.75 18.12
CA VAL A 96 -17.53 17.71 18.90
C VAL A 96 -16.11 17.58 18.37
N SER A 97 -15.14 17.98 19.17
CA SER A 97 -13.72 17.86 18.82
C SER A 97 -13.33 16.37 18.77
N MET A 98 -13.07 15.85 17.60
CA MET A 98 -12.40 14.55 17.42
C MET A 98 -10.89 14.76 17.23
N LYS A 99 -10.10 13.96 17.94
CA LYS A 99 -8.64 13.99 17.82
C LYS A 99 -8.24 13.53 16.41
N PRO A 100 -7.52 14.35 15.63
CA PRO A 100 -7.04 13.93 14.31
C PRO A 100 -6.11 12.72 14.43
N PRO A 101 -5.93 11.92 13.36
CA PRO A 101 -5.00 10.81 13.36
C PRO A 101 -3.60 11.29 13.72
N SER A 102 -2.90 10.53 14.58
CA SER A 102 -1.52 10.88 14.94
C SER A 102 -0.62 10.83 13.71
N ALA A 103 0.46 11.62 13.72
CA ALA A 103 1.47 11.59 12.67
C ALA A 103 2.06 10.18 12.48
N ASP A 104 2.29 9.47 13.59
CA ASP A 104 2.81 8.09 13.63
C ASP A 104 1.91 7.10 12.86
N ASP A 105 0.62 7.30 12.98
CA ASP A 105 -0.35 6.46 12.30
C ASP A 105 -0.33 6.64 10.75
N LEU A 106 -0.10 7.86 10.28
CA LEU A 106 0.01 8.16 8.84
C LEU A 106 1.35 7.66 8.27
N GLU A 107 2.41 7.75 9.07
CA GLU A 107 3.74 7.29 8.71
C GLU A 107 3.76 5.78 8.53
N PHE A 108 3.20 5.03 9.49
CA PHE A 108 3.06 3.57 9.39
C PHE A 108 2.34 3.12 8.11
N CYS A 109 1.25 3.81 7.72
CA CYS A 109 0.55 3.48 6.47
C CYS A 109 1.39 3.78 5.23
N ARG A 110 2.17 4.86 5.24
CA ARG A 110 3.05 5.23 4.13
C ARG A 110 4.20 4.24 3.98
N GLU A 111 4.81 3.83 5.08
CA GLU A 111 5.85 2.81 5.09
C GLU A 111 5.35 1.49 4.51
N ALA A 112 4.18 1.00 4.95
CA ALA A 112 3.59 -0.22 4.44
C ALA A 112 3.29 -0.14 2.92
N ILE A 113 2.75 0.99 2.43
CA ILE A 113 2.50 1.22 1.01
C ILE A 113 3.82 1.23 0.23
N PHE A 114 4.83 1.93 0.75
CA PHE A 114 6.13 2.01 0.11
C PHE A 114 6.81 0.65 -0.02
N GLU A 115 6.80 -0.17 1.04
CA GLU A 115 7.35 -1.51 1.02
C GLU A 115 6.67 -2.42 -0.01
N ILE A 116 5.33 -2.35 -0.11
CA ILE A 116 4.58 -3.09 -1.11
C ILE A 116 4.95 -2.63 -2.52
N ALA A 117 5.02 -1.31 -2.75
CA ALA A 117 5.40 -0.75 -4.03
C ALA A 117 6.83 -1.15 -4.43
N LEU A 118 7.76 -1.09 -3.48
CA LEU A 118 9.16 -1.50 -3.70
C LEU A 118 9.25 -2.97 -4.11
N ARG A 119 8.48 -3.82 -3.46
CA ARG A 119 8.44 -5.24 -3.77
C ARG A 119 7.83 -5.52 -5.12
N GLN A 120 6.74 -4.84 -5.48
CA GLN A 120 6.14 -4.92 -6.81
C GLN A 120 7.13 -4.48 -7.88
N PHE A 121 7.87 -3.38 -7.63
CA PHE A 121 8.91 -2.90 -8.52
C PHE A 121 10.03 -3.93 -8.72
N MET A 122 10.51 -4.55 -7.65
CA MET A 122 11.56 -5.57 -7.74
C MET A 122 11.10 -6.84 -8.48
N ALA A 123 9.80 -7.17 -8.40
CA ALA A 123 9.19 -8.30 -9.09
C ALA A 123 8.70 -7.98 -10.53
N ASP A 124 8.69 -6.70 -10.93
CA ASP A 124 8.16 -6.28 -12.24
C ASP A 124 9.11 -6.71 -13.38
N GLU A 125 8.69 -7.71 -14.17
CA GLU A 125 9.47 -8.22 -15.30
C GLU A 125 9.65 -7.21 -16.44
N SER A 126 8.82 -6.16 -16.49
CA SER A 126 8.96 -5.08 -17.47
C SER A 126 10.15 -4.16 -17.18
N VAL A 127 10.67 -4.20 -15.94
CA VAL A 127 11.84 -3.44 -15.53
C VAL A 127 13.08 -4.32 -15.63
N ALA A 128 14.04 -3.90 -16.45
CA ALA A 128 15.28 -4.63 -16.64
C ALA A 128 16.04 -4.85 -15.31
N ASP A 129 16.54 -6.04 -15.04
CA ASP A 129 17.29 -6.39 -13.83
C ASP A 129 18.47 -5.46 -13.56
N ARG A 130 19.11 -4.98 -14.61
CA ARG A 130 20.18 -3.99 -14.51
C ARG A 130 19.68 -2.69 -13.86
N THR A 131 18.49 -2.24 -14.21
CA THR A 131 17.87 -1.03 -13.62
C THR A 131 17.53 -1.25 -12.15
N LYS A 132 16.98 -2.42 -11.80
CA LYS A 132 16.69 -2.79 -10.41
C LYS A 132 17.96 -2.81 -9.56
N ARG A 133 19.03 -3.44 -10.03
CA ARG A 133 20.32 -3.48 -9.31
C ARG A 133 20.96 -2.10 -9.15
N ILE A 134 20.87 -1.25 -10.16
CA ILE A 134 21.36 0.15 -10.07
C ILE A 134 20.57 0.89 -9.00
N PHE A 135 19.24 0.75 -9.01
CA PHE A 135 18.35 1.35 -8.02
C PHE A 135 18.68 0.85 -6.60
N GLU A 136 18.79 -0.46 -6.41
CA GLU A 136 19.12 -1.09 -5.12
C GLU A 136 20.43 -0.53 -4.58
N ARG A 137 21.49 -0.53 -5.38
CA ARG A 137 22.81 -0.07 -4.97
C ARG A 137 22.86 1.43 -4.67
N THR A 138 22.19 2.25 -5.49
CA THR A 138 22.27 3.71 -5.35
C THR A 138 21.22 4.32 -4.42
N ALA A 139 20.02 3.74 -4.34
CA ALA A 139 18.91 4.32 -3.57
C ALA A 139 18.70 3.61 -2.23
N ILE A 140 18.93 2.30 -2.14
CA ILE A 140 18.75 1.52 -0.92
C ILE A 140 20.08 1.43 -0.16
N ASN A 141 21.16 1.00 -0.82
CA ASN A 141 22.46 0.77 -0.17
C ASN A 141 23.31 2.06 -0.06
N GLY A 142 22.87 3.17 -0.67
CA GLY A 142 23.58 4.45 -0.58
C GLY A 142 24.93 4.50 -1.28
N GLU A 143 25.20 3.58 -2.22
CA GLU A 143 26.45 3.58 -2.95
C GLU A 143 26.56 4.79 -3.89
N SER A 144 27.77 5.33 -4.05
CA SER A 144 27.98 6.46 -4.96
C SER A 144 27.71 6.07 -6.40
N PRO A 145 27.09 6.97 -7.19
CA PRO A 145 26.83 6.71 -8.62
C PRO A 145 28.10 6.38 -9.41
N GLU A 146 29.26 6.92 -9.02
CA GLU A 146 30.56 6.65 -9.62
C GLU A 146 31.01 5.22 -9.39
N ALA A 147 30.88 4.70 -8.16
CA ALA A 147 31.23 3.33 -7.82
C ALA A 147 30.34 2.33 -8.59
N VAL A 148 29.04 2.64 -8.67
CA VAL A 148 28.08 1.82 -9.42
C VAL A 148 28.38 1.89 -10.91
N ALA A 149 28.68 3.07 -11.48
CA ALA A 149 29.04 3.24 -12.87
C ALA A 149 30.27 2.39 -13.25
N SER A 150 31.30 2.44 -12.44
CA SER A 150 32.51 1.64 -12.62
C SER A 150 32.21 0.14 -12.64
N SER A 151 31.41 -0.36 -11.68
CA SER A 151 31.08 -1.78 -11.58
C SER A 151 30.22 -2.30 -12.73
N PHE A 152 29.33 -1.46 -13.29
CA PHE A 152 28.48 -1.81 -14.42
C PHE A 152 29.10 -1.45 -15.79
N LYS A 153 30.31 -0.90 -15.82
CA LYS A 153 30.99 -0.37 -17.02
C LYS A 153 30.09 0.60 -17.80
N MET A 154 29.55 1.58 -17.07
CA MET A 154 28.64 2.61 -17.58
C MET A 154 29.18 4.00 -17.26
N THR A 155 28.57 5.01 -17.90
CA THR A 155 28.79 6.40 -17.48
C THR A 155 27.95 6.71 -16.22
N ARG A 156 28.43 7.64 -15.39
CA ARG A 156 27.65 8.17 -14.26
C ARG A 156 26.25 8.64 -14.70
N HIS A 157 26.20 9.38 -15.82
CA HIS A 157 24.93 9.86 -16.36
C HIS A 157 23.94 8.73 -16.67
N ALA A 158 24.41 7.61 -17.20
CA ALA A 158 23.56 6.45 -17.46
C ALA A 158 23.03 5.80 -16.16
N VAL A 159 23.83 5.81 -15.08
CA VAL A 159 23.40 5.38 -13.74
C VAL A 159 22.32 6.30 -13.19
N ASP A 160 22.53 7.63 -13.26
CA ASP A 160 21.57 8.64 -12.81
C ASP A 160 20.23 8.54 -13.58
N GLN A 161 20.29 8.32 -14.89
CA GLN A 161 19.09 8.08 -15.70
C GLN A 161 18.35 6.79 -15.32
N ALA A 162 19.08 5.70 -15.07
CA ALA A 162 18.48 4.43 -14.64
C ALA A 162 17.79 4.57 -13.26
N LYS A 163 18.47 5.23 -12.31
CA LYS A 163 17.91 5.56 -10.99
C LYS A 163 16.64 6.41 -11.13
N SER A 164 16.67 7.45 -11.96
CA SER A 164 15.53 8.35 -12.17
C SER A 164 14.31 7.61 -12.73
N ARG A 165 14.51 6.74 -13.73
CA ARG A 165 13.43 5.90 -14.28
C ARG A 165 12.86 4.93 -13.25
N ALA A 166 13.72 4.29 -12.46
CA ALA A 166 13.30 3.41 -11.37
C ALA A 166 12.46 4.16 -10.34
N MET A 167 12.91 5.34 -9.91
CA MET A 167 12.19 6.19 -8.97
C MET A 167 10.84 6.68 -9.52
N ALA A 168 10.77 7.02 -10.81
CA ALA A 168 9.51 7.40 -11.45
C ALA A 168 8.52 6.24 -11.44
N ARG A 169 8.96 5.04 -11.82
CA ARG A 169 8.12 3.84 -11.80
C ARG A 169 7.63 3.49 -10.39
N LEU A 170 8.51 3.59 -9.40
CA LEU A 170 8.14 3.33 -8.01
C LEU A 170 7.10 4.34 -7.50
N ARG A 171 7.23 5.63 -7.85
CA ARG A 171 6.23 6.65 -7.49
C ARG A 171 4.86 6.38 -8.11
N GLU A 172 4.82 5.90 -9.35
CA GLU A 172 3.56 5.47 -9.99
C GLU A 172 2.90 4.32 -9.22
N MET A 173 3.69 3.33 -8.80
CA MET A 173 3.18 2.20 -8.02
C MET A 173 2.67 2.65 -6.65
N VAL A 174 3.41 3.51 -5.94
CA VAL A 174 2.98 4.10 -4.66
C VAL A 174 1.66 4.85 -4.85
N LYS A 175 1.59 5.73 -5.85
CA LYS A 175 0.37 6.49 -6.15
C LYS A 175 -0.82 5.59 -6.44
N HIS A 176 -0.62 4.54 -7.23
CA HIS A 176 -1.69 3.58 -7.54
C HIS A 176 -2.21 2.88 -6.27
N LEU A 177 -1.32 2.47 -5.37
CA LEU A 177 -1.69 1.86 -4.09
C LEU A 177 -2.37 2.85 -3.14
N GLU A 178 -1.90 4.09 -3.09
CA GLU A 178 -2.54 5.16 -2.31
C GLU A 178 -3.95 5.49 -2.82
N ASP A 179 -4.11 5.63 -4.14
CA ASP A 179 -5.39 5.95 -4.76
C ASP A 179 -6.41 4.81 -4.56
N ALA A 180 -5.94 3.56 -4.61
CA ALA A 180 -6.77 2.41 -4.29
C ALA A 180 -7.17 2.36 -2.81
N ALA A 181 -6.32 2.82 -1.92
CA ALA A 181 -6.63 2.92 -0.48
C ALA A 181 -7.59 4.08 -0.16
N LYS A 182 -7.68 5.10 -1.03
CA LYS A 182 -8.59 6.25 -0.87
C LYS A 182 -10.00 5.98 -1.42
N LEU A 183 -10.13 5.01 -2.33
CA LEU A 183 -11.41 4.66 -2.95
C LEU A 183 -12.24 3.75 -2.05
#